data_6c22c36a47031c37243807a6162dee8f
#
_entry.id   6c22c36a47031c37243807a6162dee8f
#
_cell.length_a   1.000
_cell.length_b   1.000
_cell.length_c   1.000
_cell.angle_alpha   90.00
_cell.angle_beta   90.00
_cell.angle_gamma   90.00
#
_symmetry.space_group_name_H-M   'P 1'
#
loop_
_entity.id
_entity.type
_entity.pdbx_description
1 polymer ?
#
loop_
_entity_poly.entity_id
_entity_poly.type
_entity_poly.pdbx_seq_one_letter_code
_entity_poly.pdbx_strand_id
1 'polypeptide(L)'
;MAEYQILIAGFGGQGILFSGKFLAYKGLMEDYQVSWLPSYGPEMRGGTANCNVIISETPVGSPIITAPDVLIAMNTPSLQKYVDTVVSGGQIYVDSSLIDIKVERDDVDVYYIPATQMAKNEGITTLANMVIVGHLLENNPELSFDGTAEVVEKLVPAKKAALKELNMKALNMGKDYKN
;
A
#
# COMPACT_ATOMS: atom_id res chain seq x y z
N MET A 1 -6.73 7.64 -16.13
CA MET A 1 -5.54 6.84 -15.70
C MET A 1 -5.24 5.79 -16.78
N ALA A 2 -4.16 5.91 -17.56
CA ALA A 2 -3.87 4.93 -18.62
C ALA A 2 -3.37 3.59 -18.01
N GLU A 3 -2.32 3.65 -17.18
CA GLU A 3 -1.80 2.53 -16.39
C GLU A 3 -1.14 3.10 -15.14
N TYR A 4 -1.38 2.50 -13.98
CA TYR A 4 -0.88 2.96 -12.70
C TYR A 4 -0.22 1.83 -11.92
N GLN A 5 1.03 2.00 -11.56
CA GLN A 5 1.91 0.96 -11.03
C GLN A 5 2.25 1.23 -9.56
N ILE A 6 1.88 0.31 -8.67
CA ILE A 6 2.07 0.42 -7.23
C ILE A 6 2.96 -0.71 -6.74
N LEU A 7 4.08 -0.37 -6.13
CA LEU A 7 4.97 -1.33 -5.46
C LEU A 7 4.82 -1.18 -3.94
N ILE A 8 4.49 -2.28 -3.27
CA ILE A 8 4.38 -2.34 -1.81
C ILE A 8 5.48 -3.26 -1.29
N ALA A 9 6.29 -2.79 -0.35
CA ALA A 9 7.42 -3.55 0.16
C ALA A 9 7.62 -3.39 1.67
N GLY A 10 8.04 -4.48 2.32
CA GLY A 10 8.25 -4.54 3.77
C GLY A 10 8.72 -5.91 4.22
N PHE A 11 8.61 -6.21 5.52
CA PHE A 11 8.86 -7.54 6.05
C PHE A 11 7.63 -8.45 5.94
N GLY A 12 7.87 -9.76 5.93
CA GLY A 12 6.81 -10.75 6.12
C GLY A 12 6.06 -10.49 7.44
N GLY A 13 4.73 -10.58 7.40
CA GLY A 13 3.86 -10.28 8.56
C GLY A 13 3.36 -8.84 8.65
N GLN A 14 3.88 -7.89 7.87
CA GLN A 14 3.41 -6.50 7.85
C GLN A 14 2.17 -6.26 6.97
N GLY A 15 1.55 -7.31 6.44
CA GLY A 15 0.33 -7.18 5.64
C GLY A 15 0.54 -6.70 4.20
N ILE A 16 1.76 -6.75 3.69
CA ILE A 16 2.15 -6.27 2.35
C ILE A 16 1.25 -6.87 1.26
N LEU A 17 1.05 -8.19 1.29
CA LEU A 17 0.25 -8.89 0.28
C LEU A 17 -1.23 -8.55 0.40
N PHE A 18 -1.74 -8.33 1.60
CA PHE A 18 -3.12 -7.96 1.82
C PHE A 18 -3.41 -6.54 1.29
N SER A 19 -2.49 -5.58 1.53
CA SER A 19 -2.60 -4.23 0.97
C SER A 19 -2.66 -4.25 -0.56
N GLY A 20 -1.78 -5.02 -1.19
CA GLY A 20 -1.79 -5.16 -2.64
C GLY A 20 -3.06 -5.81 -3.16
N LYS A 21 -3.55 -6.85 -2.49
CA LYS A 21 -4.83 -7.49 -2.83
C LYS A 21 -6.00 -6.52 -2.69
N PHE A 22 -5.99 -5.68 -1.64
CA PHE A 22 -7.00 -4.66 -1.42
C PHE A 22 -7.04 -3.64 -2.58
N LEU A 23 -5.89 -3.09 -2.96
CA LEU A 23 -5.80 -2.12 -4.07
C LEU A 23 -6.18 -2.75 -5.41
N ALA A 24 -5.79 -4.00 -5.65
CA ALA A 24 -6.19 -4.74 -6.84
C ALA A 24 -7.72 -4.94 -6.91
N TYR A 25 -8.36 -5.35 -5.81
CA TYR A 25 -9.82 -5.48 -5.76
C TYR A 25 -10.53 -4.13 -5.92
N LYS A 26 -9.95 -3.07 -5.38
CA LYS A 26 -10.48 -1.73 -5.57
C LYS A 26 -10.51 -1.35 -7.05
N GLY A 27 -9.41 -1.54 -7.77
CA GLY A 27 -9.36 -1.31 -9.21
C GLY A 27 -10.37 -2.16 -9.99
N LEU A 28 -10.52 -3.45 -9.63
CA LEU A 28 -11.52 -4.32 -10.25
C LEU A 28 -12.97 -3.84 -10.04
N MET A 29 -13.29 -3.30 -8.86
CA MET A 29 -14.62 -2.78 -8.56
C MET A 29 -14.94 -1.45 -9.27
N GLU A 30 -13.91 -0.79 -9.78
CA GLU A 30 -14.01 0.43 -10.60
C GLU A 30 -13.87 0.13 -12.11
N ASP A 31 -14.06 -1.14 -12.50
CA ASP A 31 -14.03 -1.63 -13.89
C ASP A 31 -12.66 -1.52 -14.60
N TYR A 32 -11.56 -1.40 -13.85
CA TYR A 32 -10.20 -1.42 -14.39
C TYR A 32 -9.70 -2.85 -14.66
N GLN A 33 -8.77 -2.97 -15.59
CA GLN A 33 -7.91 -4.14 -15.74
C GLN A 33 -6.85 -4.13 -14.66
N VAL A 34 -6.61 -5.27 -14.00
CA VAL A 34 -5.73 -5.31 -12.83
C VAL A 34 -4.76 -6.48 -12.90
N SER A 35 -3.52 -6.23 -12.49
CA SER A 35 -2.57 -7.29 -12.16
C SER A 35 -2.15 -7.19 -10.70
N TRP A 36 -2.04 -8.31 -10.02
CA TRP A 36 -1.50 -8.43 -8.67
C TRP A 36 -0.48 -9.57 -8.63
N LEU A 37 0.78 -9.20 -8.44
CA LEU A 37 1.90 -10.15 -8.38
C LEU A 37 2.58 -10.06 -7.01
N PRO A 38 2.27 -10.97 -6.07
CA PRO A 38 2.98 -11.07 -4.81
C PRO A 38 4.33 -11.77 -5.01
N SER A 39 5.39 -11.24 -4.41
CA SER A 39 6.67 -11.92 -4.26
C SER A 39 6.74 -12.52 -2.87
N TYR A 40 6.61 -13.86 -2.82
CA TYR A 40 6.62 -14.65 -1.60
C TYR A 40 7.59 -15.82 -1.76
N GLY A 41 8.70 -15.83 -1.03
CA GLY A 41 9.72 -16.88 -1.14
C GLY A 41 10.41 -17.19 0.19
N PRO A 42 11.28 -18.22 0.24
CA PRO A 42 12.06 -18.56 1.44
C PRO A 42 12.98 -17.44 1.94
N GLU A 43 13.23 -16.44 1.10
CA GLU A 43 13.90 -15.18 1.45
C GLU A 43 13.13 -14.35 2.49
N MET A 44 11.88 -14.70 2.79
CA MET A 44 10.98 -13.96 3.67
C MET A 44 11.21 -14.17 5.16
N ARG A 45 12.03 -15.09 5.56
CA ARG A 45 12.47 -15.25 6.96
C ARG A 45 13.63 -14.27 7.22
N GLY A 46 13.27 -12.99 7.41
CA GLY A 46 14.22 -11.90 7.59
C GLY A 46 14.55 -11.09 6.32
N GLY A 47 13.93 -11.43 5.18
CA GLY A 47 14.05 -10.69 3.92
C GLY A 47 12.87 -9.75 3.65
N THR A 48 12.97 -8.93 2.60
CA THR A 48 11.92 -8.03 2.15
C THR A 48 10.86 -8.77 1.34
N ALA A 49 9.60 -8.69 1.79
CA ALA A 49 8.43 -9.06 0.99
C ALA A 49 8.03 -7.89 0.10
N ASN A 50 7.52 -8.18 -1.09
CA ASN A 50 6.95 -7.15 -1.94
C ASN A 50 5.75 -7.66 -2.73
N CYS A 51 4.98 -6.73 -3.25
CA CYS A 51 3.90 -7.06 -4.16
C CYS A 51 3.71 -5.92 -5.18
N ASN A 52 3.53 -6.29 -6.42
CA ASN A 52 3.25 -5.39 -7.53
C ASN A 52 1.73 -5.36 -7.76
N VAL A 53 1.17 -4.17 -7.89
CA VAL A 53 -0.21 -3.94 -8.29
C VAL A 53 -0.22 -3.00 -9.49
N ILE A 54 -0.87 -3.42 -10.57
CA ILE A 54 -1.08 -2.58 -11.75
C ILE A 54 -2.58 -2.41 -11.93
N ILE A 55 -3.01 -1.17 -12.09
CA ILE A 55 -4.41 -0.79 -12.36
C ILE A 55 -4.40 -0.06 -13.71
N SER A 56 -5.18 -0.50 -14.69
CA SER A 56 -5.10 -0.01 -16.07
C SER A 56 -6.47 0.04 -16.76
N GLU A 57 -6.64 0.98 -17.65
CA GLU A 57 -7.81 1.04 -18.56
C GLU A 57 -7.74 -0.03 -19.66
N THR A 58 -6.56 -0.56 -19.94
CA THR A 58 -6.30 -1.58 -20.95
C THR A 58 -5.73 -2.86 -20.35
N PRO A 59 -5.78 -4.01 -21.04
CA PRO A 59 -5.21 -5.25 -20.53
C PRO A 59 -3.72 -5.11 -20.18
N VAL A 60 -3.35 -5.55 -18.97
CA VAL A 60 -1.98 -5.49 -18.48
C VAL A 60 -1.08 -6.47 -19.22
N GLY A 61 -0.06 -5.97 -19.91
CA GLY A 61 0.85 -6.78 -20.71
C GLY A 61 1.92 -7.53 -19.90
N SER A 62 2.33 -7.00 -18.74
CA SER A 62 3.30 -7.61 -17.84
C SER A 62 2.96 -7.29 -16.38
N PRO A 63 3.01 -8.26 -15.47
CA PRO A 63 2.77 -8.01 -14.03
C PRO A 63 4.00 -7.45 -13.31
N ILE A 64 5.15 -7.32 -13.98
CA ILE A 64 6.42 -6.90 -13.38
C ILE A 64 6.52 -5.38 -13.44
N ILE A 65 6.73 -4.74 -12.29
CA ILE A 65 6.96 -3.31 -12.15
C ILE A 65 8.46 -3.07 -11.98
N THR A 66 9.04 -2.22 -12.83
CA THR A 66 10.44 -1.78 -12.74
C THR A 66 10.59 -0.31 -12.38
N ALA A 67 9.56 0.49 -12.62
CA ALA A 67 9.51 1.91 -12.35
C ALA A 67 8.10 2.29 -11.85
N PRO A 68 7.81 2.11 -10.55
CA PRO A 68 6.47 2.34 -9.99
C PRO A 68 6.12 3.83 -9.94
N ASP A 69 4.82 4.14 -10.13
CA ASP A 69 4.26 5.46 -9.84
C ASP A 69 4.15 5.70 -8.33
N VAL A 70 3.90 4.62 -7.57
CA VAL A 70 3.80 4.66 -6.11
C VAL A 70 4.67 3.58 -5.48
N LEU A 71 5.44 3.96 -4.47
CA LEU A 71 6.10 3.06 -3.53
C LEU A 71 5.47 3.19 -2.14
N ILE A 72 5.04 2.08 -1.56
CA ILE A 72 4.76 1.96 -0.13
C ILE A 72 5.92 1.19 0.51
N ALA A 73 6.67 1.84 1.39
CA ALA A 73 7.80 1.24 2.12
C ALA A 73 7.47 1.11 3.62
N MET A 74 7.44 -0.12 4.12
CA MET A 74 7.14 -0.43 5.51
C MET A 74 8.38 -0.90 6.31
N ASN A 75 9.58 -0.83 5.75
CA ASN A 75 10.85 -1.03 6.45
C ASN A 75 12.00 -0.35 5.70
N THR A 76 13.09 -0.10 6.40
CA THR A 76 14.28 0.58 5.86
C THR A 76 14.91 -0.14 4.67
N PRO A 77 15.13 -1.47 4.67
CA PRO A 77 15.70 -2.17 3.52
C PRO A 77 14.85 -2.03 2.25
N SER A 78 13.51 -2.03 2.38
CA SER A 78 12.61 -1.85 1.23
C SER A 78 12.69 -0.43 0.68
N LEU A 79 12.71 0.60 1.55
CA LEU A 79 12.89 1.97 1.08
C LEU A 79 14.21 2.13 0.34
N GLN A 80 15.32 1.69 0.92
CA GLN A 80 16.65 1.77 0.30
C GLN A 80 16.73 1.03 -1.06
N LYS A 81 16.03 -0.10 -1.17
CA LYS A 81 16.05 -0.91 -2.39
C LYS A 81 15.28 -0.26 -3.54
N TYR A 82 14.16 0.40 -3.25
CA TYR A 82 13.20 0.80 -4.27
C TYR A 82 13.04 2.31 -4.46
N VAL A 83 13.58 3.14 -3.58
CA VAL A 83 13.43 4.61 -3.62
C VAL A 83 13.85 5.20 -4.97
N ASP A 84 14.95 4.71 -5.55
CA ASP A 84 15.48 5.22 -6.83
C ASP A 84 14.72 4.69 -8.05
N THR A 85 13.86 3.68 -7.88
CA THR A 85 13.09 3.12 -8.99
C THR A 85 11.77 3.85 -9.26
N VAL A 86 11.30 4.67 -8.32
CA VAL A 86 10.07 5.45 -8.47
C VAL A 86 10.23 6.48 -9.58
N VAL A 87 9.22 6.58 -10.44
CA VAL A 87 9.24 7.56 -11.54
C VAL A 87 9.31 9.00 -11.03
N SER A 88 9.88 9.91 -11.80
CA SER A 88 9.81 11.35 -11.50
C SER A 88 8.35 11.81 -11.50
N GLY A 89 7.95 12.59 -10.48
CA GLY A 89 6.55 12.95 -10.24
C GLY A 89 5.74 11.87 -9.53
N GLY A 90 6.36 10.73 -9.17
CA GLY A 90 5.72 9.67 -8.41
C GLY A 90 5.61 9.97 -6.92
N GLN A 91 5.02 9.03 -6.17
CA GLN A 91 4.74 9.18 -4.73
C GLN A 91 5.41 8.07 -3.91
N ILE A 92 5.94 8.43 -2.75
CA ILE A 92 6.54 7.49 -1.80
C ILE A 92 5.86 7.64 -0.44
N TYR A 93 5.27 6.55 0.05
CA TYR A 93 4.64 6.45 1.37
C TYR A 93 5.53 5.65 2.31
N VAL A 94 5.92 6.27 3.42
CA VAL A 94 6.91 5.73 4.37
C VAL A 94 6.29 5.57 5.75
N ASP A 95 6.38 4.37 6.32
CA ASP A 95 6.06 4.19 7.75
C ASP A 95 7.16 4.79 8.62
N SER A 96 6.96 6.03 9.04
CA SER A 96 7.93 6.78 9.85
C SER A 96 8.08 6.28 11.28
N SER A 97 7.26 5.31 11.71
CA SER A 97 7.49 4.61 13.00
C SER A 97 8.67 3.64 12.95
N LEU A 98 9.01 3.14 11.75
CA LEU A 98 10.00 2.09 11.54
C LEU A 98 11.16 2.53 10.66
N ILE A 99 11.02 3.66 9.98
CA ILE A 99 11.98 4.20 9.01
C ILE A 99 12.32 5.63 9.39
N ASP A 100 13.54 5.86 9.85
CA ASP A 100 14.07 7.15 10.31
C ASP A 100 14.91 7.86 9.26
N ILE A 101 15.27 7.19 8.18
CA ILE A 101 15.97 7.82 7.06
C ILE A 101 15.02 8.67 6.22
N LYS A 102 15.52 9.76 5.70
CA LYS A 102 14.78 10.65 4.79
C LYS A 102 15.09 10.32 3.34
N VAL A 103 14.08 10.49 2.50
CA VAL A 103 14.25 10.43 1.04
C VAL A 103 14.89 11.73 0.58
N GLU A 104 16.00 11.65 -0.15
CA GLU A 104 16.78 12.79 -0.62
C GLU A 104 16.45 13.17 -2.09
N ARG A 105 15.27 12.71 -2.58
CA ARG A 105 14.77 13.05 -3.92
C ARG A 105 13.85 14.27 -3.85
N ASP A 106 14.02 15.20 -4.78
CA ASP A 106 13.23 16.44 -4.95
C ASP A 106 12.22 16.36 -6.12
N ASP A 107 12.25 15.23 -6.85
CA ASP A 107 11.40 14.98 -8.01
C ASP A 107 10.23 14.01 -7.71
N VAL A 108 9.96 13.71 -6.43
CA VAL A 108 8.87 12.84 -5.97
C VAL A 108 8.17 13.44 -4.75
N ASP A 109 6.89 13.14 -4.59
CA ASP A 109 6.15 13.48 -3.38
C ASP A 109 6.36 12.42 -2.31
N VAL A 110 6.81 12.82 -1.10
CA VAL A 110 7.09 11.89 -0.01
C VAL A 110 6.16 12.13 1.18
N TYR A 111 5.43 11.09 1.57
CA TYR A 111 4.50 11.09 2.69
C TYR A 111 5.05 10.24 3.83
N TYR A 112 5.30 10.87 4.99
CA TYR A 112 5.76 10.19 6.20
C TYR A 112 4.59 10.04 7.16
N ILE A 113 4.14 8.80 7.39
CA ILE A 113 3.05 8.51 8.30
C ILE A 113 3.51 7.51 9.38
N PRO A 114 3.32 7.80 10.69
CA PRO A 114 3.72 6.88 11.75
C PRO A 114 2.71 5.74 11.92
N ALA A 115 2.46 4.98 10.84
CA ALA A 115 1.36 4.03 10.72
C ALA A 115 1.41 2.91 11.76
N THR A 116 2.59 2.35 12.02
CA THR A 116 2.76 1.31 13.05
C THR A 116 2.47 1.86 14.44
N GLN A 117 2.93 3.08 14.77
CA GLN A 117 2.64 3.69 16.07
C GLN A 117 1.16 4.04 16.22
N MET A 118 0.54 4.57 15.16
CA MET A 118 -0.91 4.87 15.13
C MET A 118 -1.74 3.60 15.38
N ALA A 119 -1.45 2.53 14.64
CA ALA A 119 -2.13 1.25 14.80
C ALA A 119 -1.92 0.64 16.19
N LYS A 120 -0.71 0.76 16.75
CA LYS A 120 -0.39 0.29 18.10
C LYS A 120 -1.20 1.04 19.17
N ASN A 121 -1.31 2.35 19.08
CA ASN A 121 -2.07 3.18 20.02
C ASN A 121 -3.54 2.78 20.08
N GLU A 122 -4.09 2.31 18.98
CA GLU A 122 -5.48 1.86 18.84
C GLU A 122 -5.68 0.35 19.05
N GLY A 123 -4.62 -0.38 19.41
CA GLY A 123 -4.68 -1.82 19.65
C GLY A 123 -4.87 -2.68 18.40
N ILE A 124 -4.59 -2.13 17.21
CA ILE A 124 -4.74 -2.79 15.91
C ILE A 124 -3.40 -2.91 15.16
N THR A 125 -2.34 -3.20 15.85
CA THR A 125 -0.93 -3.20 15.34
C THR A 125 -0.74 -3.96 14.02
N THR A 126 -1.50 -5.01 13.80
CA THR A 126 -1.43 -5.82 12.57
C THR A 126 -2.04 -5.13 11.34
N LEU A 127 -2.64 -3.94 11.50
CA LEU A 127 -3.31 -3.18 10.45
C LEU A 127 -2.60 -1.86 10.09
N ALA A 128 -1.35 -1.69 10.47
CA ALA A 128 -0.53 -0.55 10.08
C ALA A 128 -0.46 -0.37 8.54
N ASN A 129 -0.44 -1.47 7.81
CA ASN A 129 -0.52 -1.48 6.37
C ASN A 129 -1.79 -0.81 5.83
N MET A 130 -2.94 -1.03 6.48
CA MET A 130 -4.20 -0.42 6.06
C MET A 130 -4.29 1.06 6.44
N VAL A 131 -3.58 1.49 7.49
CA VAL A 131 -3.40 2.92 7.79
C VAL A 131 -2.67 3.62 6.64
N ILE A 132 -1.56 3.06 6.15
CA ILE A 132 -0.84 3.63 5.00
C ILE A 132 -1.70 3.62 3.73
N VAL A 133 -2.44 2.54 3.48
CA VAL A 133 -3.36 2.47 2.33
C VAL A 133 -4.43 3.57 2.42
N GLY A 134 -5.01 3.82 3.58
CA GLY A 134 -5.97 4.91 3.78
C GLY A 134 -5.37 6.29 3.47
N HIS A 135 -4.12 6.52 3.89
CA HIS A 135 -3.39 7.75 3.59
C HIS A 135 -3.06 7.88 2.09
N LEU A 136 -2.68 6.79 1.44
CA LEU A 136 -2.50 6.76 -0.02
C LEU A 136 -3.79 7.17 -0.74
N LEU A 137 -4.91 6.55 -0.41
CA LEU A 137 -6.18 6.81 -1.11
C LEU A 137 -6.69 8.25 -0.93
N GLU A 138 -6.35 8.92 0.17
CA GLU A 138 -6.69 10.33 0.38
C GLU A 138 -5.81 11.30 -0.40
N ASN A 139 -4.52 10.97 -0.55
CA ASN A 139 -3.54 11.89 -1.14
C ASN A 139 -3.19 11.57 -2.61
N ASN A 140 -3.77 10.50 -3.16
CA ASN A 140 -3.50 10.10 -4.53
C ASN A 140 -4.65 10.53 -5.46
N PRO A 141 -4.37 11.34 -6.50
CA PRO A 141 -5.42 11.84 -7.40
C PRO A 141 -6.03 10.75 -8.31
N GLU A 142 -5.32 9.64 -8.51
CA GLU A 142 -5.74 8.55 -9.39
C GLU A 142 -6.56 7.48 -8.67
N LEU A 143 -6.51 7.45 -7.32
CA LEU A 143 -7.16 6.44 -6.50
C LEU A 143 -8.13 7.10 -5.51
N SER A 144 -9.42 6.85 -5.66
CA SER A 144 -10.45 7.36 -4.74
C SER A 144 -10.52 6.56 -3.45
N PHE A 145 -10.88 7.22 -2.34
CA PHE A 145 -11.23 6.53 -1.09
C PHE A 145 -12.62 5.86 -1.16
N ASP A 146 -13.45 6.27 -2.11
CA ASP A 146 -14.80 5.74 -2.29
C ASP A 146 -14.77 4.23 -2.59
N GLY A 147 -15.80 3.49 -2.17
CA GLY A 147 -15.89 2.05 -2.38
C GLY A 147 -14.99 1.19 -1.48
N THR A 148 -14.21 1.78 -0.54
CA THR A 148 -13.32 1.01 0.35
C THR A 148 -14.08 0.03 1.25
N ALA A 149 -15.29 0.37 1.69
CA ALA A 149 -16.12 -0.49 2.54
C ALA A 149 -16.53 -1.77 1.79
N GLU A 150 -16.92 -1.64 0.53
CA GLU A 150 -17.29 -2.76 -0.35
C GLU A 150 -16.09 -3.68 -0.60
N VAL A 151 -14.90 -3.11 -0.79
CA VAL A 151 -13.66 -3.90 -0.94
C VAL A 151 -13.35 -4.68 0.35
N VAL A 152 -13.44 -4.05 1.52
CA VAL A 152 -13.26 -4.72 2.82
C VAL A 152 -14.29 -5.84 2.98
N GLU A 153 -15.56 -5.57 2.62
CA GLU A 153 -16.64 -6.58 2.69
C GLU A 153 -16.32 -7.81 1.83
N LYS A 154 -15.73 -7.62 0.67
CA LYS A 154 -15.33 -8.72 -0.25
C LYS A 154 -14.12 -9.51 0.25
N LEU A 155 -13.14 -8.83 0.82
CA LEU A 155 -11.86 -9.46 1.18
C LEU A 155 -11.86 -10.09 2.56
N VAL A 156 -12.62 -9.55 3.51
CA VAL A 156 -12.68 -10.07 4.87
C VAL A 156 -13.85 -11.04 5.01
N PRO A 157 -13.61 -12.30 5.40
CA PRO A 157 -14.68 -13.29 5.53
C PRO A 157 -15.83 -12.82 6.44
N ALA A 158 -17.08 -13.14 6.07
CA ALA A 158 -18.28 -12.75 6.82
C ALA A 158 -18.24 -13.15 8.30
N LYS A 159 -17.65 -14.32 8.62
CA LYS A 159 -17.47 -14.80 9.99
C LYS A 159 -16.48 -13.97 10.84
N LYS A 160 -15.80 -13.00 10.24
CA LYS A 160 -14.82 -12.11 10.90
C LYS A 160 -15.30 -10.65 10.86
N ALA A 161 -16.57 -10.38 11.19
CA ALA A 161 -17.18 -9.04 11.15
C ALA A 161 -16.34 -7.98 11.90
N ALA A 162 -15.85 -8.30 13.11
CA ALA A 162 -14.98 -7.40 13.86
C ALA A 162 -13.72 -6.97 13.10
N LEU A 163 -13.16 -7.86 12.26
CA LEU A 163 -11.98 -7.53 11.45
C LEU A 163 -12.32 -6.56 10.31
N LYS A 164 -13.56 -6.58 9.81
CA LYS A 164 -14.03 -5.59 8.82
C LYS A 164 -14.05 -4.18 9.42
N GLU A 165 -14.63 -4.04 10.60
CA GLU A 165 -14.67 -2.77 11.34
C GLU A 165 -13.27 -2.24 11.64
N LEU A 166 -12.34 -3.12 12.06
CA LEU A 166 -10.97 -2.75 12.35
C LEU A 166 -10.20 -2.32 11.09
N ASN A 167 -10.42 -2.97 9.94
CA ASN A 167 -9.83 -2.54 8.67
C ASN A 167 -10.36 -1.17 8.24
N MET A 168 -11.66 -0.93 8.35
CA MET A 168 -12.26 0.38 8.07
C MET A 168 -11.74 1.47 9.03
N LYS A 169 -11.58 1.13 10.32
CA LYS A 169 -10.95 2.04 11.29
C LYS A 169 -9.53 2.40 10.86
N ALA A 170 -8.70 1.43 10.49
CA ALA A 170 -7.34 1.67 10.04
C ALA A 170 -7.28 2.55 8.78
N LEU A 171 -8.13 2.28 7.78
CA LEU A 171 -8.25 3.10 6.56
C LEU A 171 -8.61 4.56 6.90
N ASN A 172 -9.61 4.78 7.76
CA ASN A 172 -10.03 6.12 8.17
C ASN A 172 -8.93 6.85 8.96
N MET A 173 -8.20 6.15 9.83
CA MET A 173 -7.06 6.75 10.54
C MET A 173 -6.01 7.30 9.56
N GLY A 174 -5.71 6.56 8.51
CA GLY A 174 -4.78 7.00 7.47
C GLY A 174 -5.31 8.15 6.63
N LYS A 175 -6.61 8.10 6.27
CA LYS A 175 -7.31 9.17 5.56
C LYS A 175 -7.27 10.49 6.33
N ASP A 176 -7.54 10.43 7.64
CA ASP A 176 -7.68 11.63 8.48
C ASP A 176 -6.32 12.18 8.95
N TYR A 177 -5.23 11.44 8.74
CA TYR A 177 -3.89 11.88 9.12
C TYR A 177 -3.45 13.07 8.28
N LYS A 178 -3.01 14.14 8.94
CA LYS A 178 -2.43 15.33 8.32
C LYS A 178 -0.95 15.41 8.72
N ASN A 179 -0.07 15.59 7.73
CA ASN A 179 1.35 15.83 7.95
C ASN A 179 1.58 17.21 8.59
#